data_f6d59f8815ab87a9131c2bd5df34f1be
#
_entry.id   f6d59f8815ab87a9131c2bd5df34f1be
#
_cell.length_a   1.000
_cell.length_b   1.000
_cell.length_c   1.000
_cell.angle_alpha   90.00
_cell.angle_beta   90.00
_cell.angle_gamma   90.00
#
_symmetry.space_group_name_H-M   'P 1'
#
loop_
_entity.id
_entity.type
_entity.pdbx_description
1 polymer ?
#
loop_
_entity_poly.entity_id
_entity_poly.type
_entity_poly.pdbx_seq_one_letter_code
_entity_poly.pdbx_strand_id
1 'polypeptide(L)'
;DKALRVPLGANLNGRFDKAGDIDHFVIAAKKGQKFIFTGITRRIGSPAAVVIRLLDSKGGKVAEVVDLGISDSVINYTFPADGDFYVAVQDRDRRGGGGFAYRVSVDAAAVGFKLTASAAHLNIAVGGTAAITVNATRSGYNGPISVAAVGLPAGITSTPTVIGTGRSNAVLTLTADAKAPKGKIVPIRVAGTAKIGKTD
;
A
#
# COMPACT_ATOMS: atom_id res chain seq x y z
N ASP A 1 22.15 -24.71 3.60
CA ASP A 1 22.12 -24.46 2.16
C ASP A 1 22.46 -23.00 1.86
N LYS A 2 23.05 -22.76 0.69
CA LYS A 2 23.43 -21.41 0.28
C LYS A 2 22.19 -20.61 -0.10
N ALA A 3 21.97 -19.45 0.52
CA ALA A 3 20.81 -18.62 0.25
C ALA A 3 20.72 -18.26 -1.25
N LEU A 4 19.55 -18.45 -1.86
CA LEU A 4 19.32 -18.10 -3.27
C LEU A 4 19.15 -16.59 -3.41
N ARG A 5 19.99 -15.97 -4.25
CA ARG A 5 19.84 -14.54 -4.57
C ARG A 5 18.68 -14.33 -5.54
N VAL A 6 17.78 -13.43 -5.16
CA VAL A 6 16.58 -13.09 -5.95
C VAL A 6 16.42 -11.58 -6.07
N PRO A 7 15.85 -11.08 -7.18
CA PRO A 7 15.53 -9.66 -7.30
C PRO A 7 14.35 -9.29 -6.40
N LEU A 8 14.32 -8.02 -5.96
CA LEU A 8 13.10 -7.45 -5.37
C LEU A 8 11.97 -7.46 -6.41
N GLY A 9 10.74 -7.77 -5.98
CA GLY A 9 9.59 -7.96 -6.87
C GLY A 9 9.41 -9.41 -7.35
N ALA A 10 10.25 -10.33 -6.92
CA ALA A 10 10.12 -11.75 -7.26
C ALA A 10 9.05 -12.45 -6.41
N ASN A 11 8.51 -13.55 -6.94
CA ASN A 11 7.77 -14.53 -6.15
C ASN A 11 8.72 -15.65 -5.74
N LEU A 12 8.91 -15.82 -4.44
CA LEU A 12 9.69 -16.92 -3.86
C LEU A 12 8.77 -18.12 -3.73
N ASN A 13 9.01 -19.15 -4.49
CA ASN A 13 8.26 -20.41 -4.39
C ASN A 13 9.18 -21.47 -3.82
N GLY A 14 8.67 -22.21 -2.85
CA GLY A 14 9.41 -23.30 -2.23
C GLY A 14 8.50 -24.37 -1.65
N ARG A 15 9.11 -25.38 -1.06
CA ARG A 15 8.44 -26.45 -0.34
C ARG A 15 9.31 -26.86 0.83
N PHE A 16 8.72 -26.99 1.99
CA PHE A 16 9.40 -27.57 3.15
C PHE A 16 9.49 -29.09 2.97
N ASP A 17 10.65 -29.58 2.50
CA ASP A 17 10.84 -30.98 2.12
C ASP A 17 10.81 -31.93 3.32
N LYS A 18 11.23 -31.47 4.50
CA LYS A 18 11.30 -32.24 5.75
C LYS A 18 10.93 -31.38 6.96
N ALA A 19 10.69 -32.03 8.07
CA ALA A 19 10.44 -31.37 9.34
C ALA A 19 11.63 -30.47 9.75
N GLY A 20 11.32 -29.23 10.13
CA GLY A 20 12.31 -28.22 10.51
C GLY A 20 13.04 -27.55 9.35
N ASP A 21 12.59 -27.75 8.11
CA ASP A 21 13.17 -27.12 6.92
C ASP A 21 13.01 -25.60 6.97
N ILE A 22 14.07 -24.90 6.53
CA ILE A 22 14.11 -23.43 6.47
C ILE A 22 14.76 -23.01 5.16
N ASP A 23 13.98 -22.38 4.30
CA ASP A 23 14.50 -21.85 3.05
C ASP A 23 15.03 -20.42 3.27
N HIS A 24 16.16 -20.11 2.64
CA HIS A 24 16.80 -18.80 2.74
C HIS A 24 16.94 -18.17 1.35
N PHE A 25 16.48 -16.94 1.22
CA PHE A 25 16.68 -16.11 0.04
C PHE A 25 17.44 -14.85 0.42
N VAL A 26 18.24 -14.30 -0.50
CA VAL A 26 18.92 -13.03 -0.32
C VAL A 26 18.42 -12.02 -1.32
N ILE A 27 18.08 -10.83 -0.86
CA ILE A 27 17.63 -9.68 -1.64
C ILE A 27 18.56 -8.50 -1.41
N ALA A 28 18.92 -7.81 -2.48
CA ALA A 28 19.64 -6.54 -2.39
C ALA A 28 18.61 -5.40 -2.33
N ALA A 29 18.72 -4.56 -1.30
CA ALA A 29 17.82 -3.43 -1.11
C ALA A 29 18.58 -2.12 -0.96
N LYS A 30 17.92 -1.01 -1.26
CA LYS A 30 18.41 0.35 -1.03
C LYS A 30 17.66 1.02 0.11
N LYS A 31 18.35 1.90 0.81
CA LYS A 31 17.78 2.72 1.88
C LYS A 31 16.51 3.43 1.41
N GLY A 32 15.48 3.33 2.24
CA GLY A 32 14.17 3.96 1.98
C GLY A 32 13.25 3.16 1.06
N GLN A 33 13.71 2.11 0.39
CA GLN A 33 12.81 1.21 -0.34
C GLN A 33 11.84 0.55 0.63
N LYS A 34 10.57 0.47 0.22
CA LYS A 34 9.51 -0.15 1.00
C LYS A 34 8.92 -1.31 0.23
N PHE A 35 8.91 -2.47 0.86
CA PHE A 35 8.37 -3.70 0.27
C PHE A 35 7.38 -4.39 1.19
N ILE A 36 6.49 -5.14 0.57
CA ILE A 36 5.49 -5.97 1.22
C ILE A 36 5.84 -7.43 0.91
N PHE A 37 6.02 -8.22 1.95
CA PHE A 37 6.24 -9.67 1.86
C PHE A 37 4.95 -10.36 2.26
N THR A 38 4.35 -11.14 1.37
CA THR A 38 3.08 -11.84 1.64
C THR A 38 3.27 -13.34 1.50
N GLY A 39 3.10 -14.06 2.61
CA GLY A 39 3.13 -15.53 2.64
C GLY A 39 1.80 -16.12 2.22
N ILE A 40 1.82 -16.98 1.22
CA ILE A 40 0.65 -17.61 0.61
C ILE A 40 0.80 -19.12 0.69
N THR A 41 -0.09 -19.78 1.41
CA THR A 41 -0.13 -21.24 1.56
C THR A 41 -1.52 -21.80 1.28
N ARG A 42 -2.53 -21.35 2.02
CA ARG A 42 -3.91 -21.84 1.89
C ARG A 42 -4.49 -21.65 0.51
N ARG A 43 -4.25 -20.49 -0.13
CA ARG A 43 -4.75 -20.18 -1.48
C ARG A 43 -4.16 -21.07 -2.58
N ILE A 44 -3.06 -21.77 -2.27
CA ILE A 44 -2.44 -22.75 -3.17
C ILE A 44 -2.67 -24.20 -2.69
N GLY A 45 -3.58 -24.42 -1.71
CA GLY A 45 -3.94 -25.73 -1.23
C GLY A 45 -2.90 -26.40 -0.33
N SER A 46 -1.95 -25.65 0.22
CA SER A 46 -0.91 -26.17 1.12
C SER A 46 -1.38 -26.18 2.58
N PRO A 47 -1.07 -27.25 3.35
CA PRO A 47 -1.29 -27.29 4.78
C PRO A 47 -0.24 -26.52 5.60
N ALA A 48 0.77 -25.95 4.96
CA ALA A 48 1.80 -25.18 5.63
C ALA A 48 1.24 -23.91 6.27
N ALA A 49 1.80 -23.53 7.43
CA ALA A 49 1.58 -22.26 8.10
C ALA A 49 2.93 -21.52 8.16
N VAL A 50 3.13 -20.55 7.28
CA VAL A 50 4.46 -19.94 7.13
C VAL A 50 4.82 -18.99 8.25
N VAL A 51 6.08 -19.04 8.66
CA VAL A 51 6.78 -17.97 9.38
C VAL A 51 7.77 -17.34 8.39
N ILE A 52 7.65 -16.02 8.19
CA ILE A 52 8.58 -15.26 7.39
C ILE A 52 9.40 -14.39 8.33
N ARG A 53 10.73 -14.50 8.25
CA ARG A 53 11.66 -13.62 8.96
C ARG A 53 12.48 -12.83 7.96
N LEU A 54 12.56 -11.54 8.17
CA LEU A 54 13.51 -10.68 7.48
C LEU A 54 14.71 -10.47 8.40
N LEU A 55 15.90 -10.75 7.89
CA LEU A 55 17.16 -10.64 8.62
C LEU A 55 18.06 -9.61 7.95
N ASP A 56 18.86 -8.91 8.71
CA ASP A 56 19.92 -8.05 8.19
C ASP A 56 21.14 -8.85 7.68
N SER A 57 22.15 -8.16 7.16
CA SER A 57 23.38 -8.78 6.65
C SER A 57 24.20 -9.53 7.70
N LYS A 58 23.93 -9.32 8.99
CA LYS A 58 24.59 -9.99 10.11
C LYS A 58 23.76 -11.16 10.66
N GLY A 59 22.59 -11.43 10.06
CA GLY A 59 21.65 -12.45 10.52
C GLY A 59 20.75 -12.00 11.67
N GLY A 60 20.78 -10.71 12.04
CA GLY A 60 19.89 -10.13 13.03
C GLY A 60 18.46 -10.02 12.49
N LYS A 61 17.48 -10.50 13.27
CA LYS A 61 16.07 -10.40 12.88
C LYS A 61 15.58 -8.95 12.93
N VAL A 62 15.11 -8.42 11.81
CA VAL A 62 14.59 -7.05 11.68
C VAL A 62 13.07 -7.00 11.52
N ALA A 63 12.43 -8.08 11.05
CA ALA A 63 10.99 -8.24 11.02
C ALA A 63 10.59 -9.72 11.03
N GLU A 64 9.39 -10.01 11.50
CA GLU A 64 8.83 -11.37 11.51
C GLU A 64 7.31 -11.31 11.39
N VAL A 65 6.73 -12.28 10.69
CA VAL A 65 5.30 -12.58 10.72
C VAL A 65 5.10 -14.08 10.83
N VAL A 66 4.08 -14.46 11.60
CA VAL A 66 3.66 -15.86 11.82
C VAL A 66 2.26 -16.04 11.27
N ASP A 67 2.04 -17.06 10.45
CA ASP A 67 0.69 -17.44 10.00
C ASP A 67 -0.12 -17.98 11.19
N LEU A 68 -1.17 -17.27 11.55
CA LEU A 68 -2.10 -17.66 12.61
C LEU A 68 -3.34 -18.39 12.08
N GLY A 69 -3.38 -18.73 10.79
CA GLY A 69 -4.48 -19.48 10.19
C GLY A 69 -5.71 -18.63 9.79
N ILE A 70 -5.68 -17.32 9.94
CA ILE A 70 -6.83 -16.43 9.72
C ILE A 70 -6.73 -15.68 8.38
N SER A 71 -5.53 -15.22 8.04
CA SER A 71 -5.24 -14.44 6.82
C SER A 71 -3.84 -14.74 6.32
N ASP A 72 -3.49 -14.26 5.12
CA ASP A 72 -2.12 -14.32 4.64
C ASP A 72 -1.18 -13.57 5.60
N SER A 73 0.04 -14.10 5.75
CA SER A 73 1.09 -13.49 6.57
C SER A 73 1.73 -12.33 5.83
N VAL A 74 1.72 -11.12 6.40
CA VAL A 74 2.21 -9.91 5.71
C VAL A 74 3.22 -9.15 6.54
N ILE A 75 4.41 -8.89 5.97
CA ILE A 75 5.39 -7.93 6.49
C ILE A 75 5.41 -6.70 5.58
N ASN A 76 5.21 -5.51 6.16
CA ASN A 76 5.52 -4.24 5.52
C ASN A 76 6.85 -3.74 6.08
N TYR A 77 7.87 -3.62 5.25
CA TYR A 77 9.21 -3.25 5.71
C TYR A 77 9.79 -2.10 4.88
N THR A 78 10.42 -1.15 5.56
CA THR A 78 11.18 -0.07 4.93
C THR A 78 12.66 -0.29 5.26
N PHE A 79 13.49 -0.48 4.23
CA PHE A 79 14.91 -0.76 4.40
C PHE A 79 15.66 0.46 4.94
N PRO A 80 16.35 0.37 6.08
CA PRO A 80 17.03 1.51 6.72
C PRO A 80 18.36 1.88 6.07
N ALA A 81 18.94 0.95 5.29
CA ALA A 81 20.26 1.09 4.66
C ALA A 81 20.31 0.31 3.34
N ASP A 82 21.33 0.62 2.52
CA ASP A 82 21.68 -0.20 1.37
C ASP A 82 22.34 -1.50 1.85
N GLY A 83 22.10 -2.60 1.16
CA GLY A 83 22.76 -3.86 1.42
C GLY A 83 21.92 -5.10 1.16
N ASP A 84 22.49 -6.24 1.54
CA ASP A 84 21.82 -7.53 1.46
C ASP A 84 20.99 -7.80 2.72
N PHE A 85 19.78 -8.27 2.49
CA PHE A 85 18.87 -8.75 3.54
C PHE A 85 18.47 -10.19 3.20
N TYR A 86 18.18 -10.97 4.22
CA TYR A 86 17.80 -12.37 4.06
C TYR A 86 16.34 -12.55 4.42
N VAL A 87 15.65 -13.34 3.60
CA VAL A 87 14.28 -13.81 3.86
C VAL A 87 14.36 -15.27 4.24
N ALA A 88 14.11 -15.59 5.51
CA ALA A 88 14.02 -16.96 5.99
C ALA A 88 12.55 -17.36 6.09
N VAL A 89 12.21 -18.51 5.49
CA VAL A 89 10.84 -19.03 5.42
C VAL A 89 10.82 -20.43 6.00
N GLN A 90 9.91 -20.71 6.94
CA GLN A 90 9.73 -22.02 7.55
C GLN A 90 8.24 -22.30 7.84
N ASP A 91 7.88 -23.57 8.02
CA ASP A 91 6.57 -23.92 8.59
C ASP A 91 6.56 -23.61 10.10
N ARG A 92 5.50 -22.94 10.59
CA ARG A 92 5.33 -22.57 12.00
C ARG A 92 5.45 -23.76 12.94
N ASP A 93 4.86 -24.88 12.56
CA ASP A 93 4.79 -26.07 13.37
C ASP A 93 5.96 -27.04 13.05
N ARG A 94 6.93 -26.57 12.26
CA ARG A 94 8.13 -27.31 11.86
C ARG A 94 7.83 -28.61 11.11
N ARG A 95 6.71 -28.66 10.39
CA ARG A 95 6.32 -29.78 9.55
C ARG A 95 6.97 -29.66 8.16
N GLY A 96 6.88 -30.74 7.37
CA GLY A 96 7.36 -30.76 6.00
C GLY A 96 6.86 -31.99 5.25
N GLY A 97 7.15 -32.08 3.98
CA GLY A 97 6.74 -33.15 3.08
C GLY A 97 6.20 -32.64 1.75
N GLY A 98 5.82 -33.53 0.86
CA GLY A 98 5.47 -33.23 -0.53
C GLY A 98 4.34 -32.22 -0.73
N GLY A 99 3.43 -32.07 0.24
CA GLY A 99 2.31 -31.14 0.18
C GLY A 99 2.59 -29.75 0.79
N PHE A 100 3.75 -29.54 1.43
CA PHE A 100 4.05 -28.31 2.18
C PHE A 100 4.67 -27.22 1.31
N ALA A 101 4.03 -26.91 0.18
CA ALA A 101 4.44 -25.82 -0.70
C ALA A 101 4.10 -24.45 -0.09
N TYR A 102 4.87 -23.43 -0.44
CA TYR A 102 4.58 -22.03 -0.10
C TYR A 102 4.95 -21.11 -1.25
N ARG A 103 4.40 -19.91 -1.20
CA ARG A 103 4.83 -18.75 -1.99
C ARG A 103 5.00 -17.56 -1.06
N VAL A 104 6.09 -16.81 -1.21
CA VAL A 104 6.21 -15.47 -0.65
C VAL A 104 6.31 -14.48 -1.81
N SER A 105 5.29 -13.64 -2.00
CA SER A 105 5.39 -12.51 -2.92
C SER A 105 6.19 -11.38 -2.25
N VAL A 106 7.04 -10.72 -3.03
CA VAL A 106 7.88 -9.60 -2.58
C VAL A 106 7.55 -8.40 -3.45
N ASP A 107 6.54 -7.63 -3.06
CA ASP A 107 6.00 -6.54 -3.87
C ASP A 107 6.51 -5.17 -3.39
N ALA A 108 6.86 -4.29 -4.33
CA ALA A 108 7.11 -2.90 -3.98
C ALA A 108 5.83 -2.27 -3.39
N ALA A 109 5.94 -1.63 -2.23
CA ALA A 109 4.80 -0.91 -1.68
C ALA A 109 4.44 0.23 -2.63
N ALA A 110 3.18 0.26 -3.05
CA ALA A 110 2.69 1.32 -3.93
C ALA A 110 2.90 2.69 -3.26
N VAL A 111 3.63 3.57 -3.96
CA VAL A 111 3.82 4.95 -3.53
C VAL A 111 2.67 5.78 -4.10
N GLY A 112 1.92 6.45 -3.22
CA GLY A 112 0.77 7.22 -3.68
C GLY A 112 -0.06 7.78 -2.54
N PHE A 113 -1.32 8.04 -2.84
CA PHE A 113 -2.30 8.51 -1.87
C PHE A 113 -3.71 8.09 -2.30
N LYS A 114 -4.61 8.06 -1.32
CA LYS A 114 -6.05 7.89 -1.51
C LYS A 114 -6.76 9.13 -0.97
N LEU A 115 -7.73 9.67 -1.69
CA LEU A 115 -8.55 10.76 -1.22
C LEU A 115 -9.92 10.26 -0.74
N THR A 116 -10.43 10.89 0.30
CA THR A 116 -11.80 10.74 0.79
C THR A 116 -12.39 12.11 1.11
N ALA A 117 -13.63 12.34 0.72
CA ALA A 117 -14.36 13.54 1.07
C ALA A 117 -15.08 13.37 2.42
N SER A 118 -15.19 14.43 3.22
CA SER A 118 -15.86 14.41 4.52
C SER A 118 -17.38 14.29 4.43
N ALA A 119 -17.97 14.53 3.26
CA ALA A 119 -19.40 14.45 3.04
C ALA A 119 -19.71 13.70 1.74
N ALA A 120 -20.72 12.82 1.79
CA ALA A 120 -21.24 12.13 0.62
C ALA A 120 -22.26 13.00 -0.16
N HIS A 121 -22.89 13.94 0.52
CA HIS A 121 -23.85 14.87 -0.04
C HIS A 121 -23.53 16.29 0.41
N LEU A 122 -23.68 17.25 -0.49
CA LEU A 122 -23.45 18.66 -0.25
C LEU A 122 -24.62 19.46 -0.80
N ASN A 123 -25.28 20.24 0.05
CA ASN A 123 -26.32 21.17 -0.37
C ASN A 123 -25.74 22.56 -0.50
N ILE A 124 -25.90 23.20 -1.66
CA ILE A 124 -25.44 24.56 -1.92
C ILE A 124 -26.63 25.39 -2.36
N ALA A 125 -26.92 26.46 -1.63
CA ALA A 125 -27.93 27.43 -2.05
C ALA A 125 -27.46 28.18 -3.29
N VAL A 126 -28.38 28.61 -4.15
CA VAL A 126 -28.07 29.47 -5.29
C VAL A 126 -27.43 30.78 -4.80
N GLY A 127 -26.30 31.17 -5.36
CA GLY A 127 -25.47 32.28 -4.89
C GLY A 127 -24.62 31.97 -3.67
N GLY A 128 -24.74 30.75 -3.12
CA GLY A 128 -24.00 30.32 -1.93
C GLY A 128 -22.72 29.57 -2.22
N THR A 129 -21.95 29.36 -1.17
CA THR A 129 -20.71 28.58 -1.19
C THR A 129 -20.79 27.51 -0.10
N ALA A 130 -20.30 26.31 -0.40
CA ALA A 130 -20.13 25.26 0.56
C ALA A 130 -18.70 24.73 0.53
N ALA A 131 -18.26 24.23 1.67
CA ALA A 131 -16.91 23.69 1.87
C ALA A 131 -16.97 22.19 2.13
N ILE A 132 -15.99 21.46 1.58
CA ILE A 132 -15.81 20.04 1.82
C ILE A 132 -14.37 19.77 2.23
N THR A 133 -14.17 19.08 3.33
CA THR A 133 -12.83 18.64 3.72
C THR A 133 -12.45 17.41 2.90
N VAL A 134 -11.30 17.48 2.25
CA VAL A 134 -10.72 16.35 1.50
C VAL A 134 -9.55 15.82 2.31
N ASN A 135 -9.64 14.54 2.71
CA ASN A 135 -8.62 13.84 3.47
C ASN A 135 -7.77 12.99 2.53
N ALA A 136 -6.46 12.96 2.76
CA ALA A 136 -5.50 12.11 2.06
C ALA A 136 -4.90 11.08 3.00
N THR A 137 -5.05 9.81 2.65
CA THR A 137 -4.29 8.70 3.24
C THR A 137 -3.09 8.47 2.34
N ARG A 138 -1.89 8.71 2.85
CA ARG A 138 -0.63 8.64 2.12
C ARG A 138 0.02 7.27 2.27
N SER A 139 0.56 6.73 1.18
CA SER A 139 1.34 5.50 1.17
C SER A 139 2.70 5.78 0.54
N GLY A 140 3.74 5.99 1.34
CA GLY A 140 5.10 6.26 0.87
C GLY A 140 5.31 7.61 0.16
N TYR A 141 4.25 8.39 -0.08
CA TYR A 141 4.31 9.72 -0.66
C TYR A 141 4.00 10.79 0.39
N ASN A 142 4.89 11.74 0.55
CA ASN A 142 4.74 12.83 1.53
C ASN A 142 4.67 14.23 0.91
N GLY A 143 4.80 14.34 -0.41
CA GLY A 143 4.78 15.61 -1.13
C GLY A 143 3.38 16.25 -1.23
N PRO A 144 3.27 17.43 -1.87
CA PRO A 144 2.00 18.13 -2.04
C PRO A 144 1.06 17.38 -3.00
N ILE A 145 -0.24 17.45 -2.73
CA ILE A 145 -1.30 16.88 -3.57
C ILE A 145 -2.21 18.00 -4.03
N SER A 146 -2.26 18.28 -5.32
CA SER A 146 -3.23 19.21 -5.90
C SER A 146 -4.60 18.56 -5.94
N VAL A 147 -5.62 19.23 -5.44
CA VAL A 147 -6.98 18.72 -5.31
C VAL A 147 -7.95 19.63 -6.06
N ALA A 148 -8.80 19.07 -6.88
CA ALA A 148 -9.83 19.80 -7.62
C ALA A 148 -11.15 19.00 -7.67
N ALA A 149 -12.26 19.68 -7.78
CA ALA A 149 -13.53 19.07 -8.15
C ALA A 149 -13.63 18.96 -9.69
N VAL A 150 -14.09 17.79 -10.15
CA VAL A 150 -14.26 17.51 -11.57
C VAL A 150 -15.68 17.01 -11.84
N GLY A 151 -16.20 17.26 -13.06
CA GLY A 151 -17.58 16.93 -13.42
C GLY A 151 -18.60 17.92 -12.86
N LEU A 152 -18.18 19.17 -12.64
CA LEU A 152 -19.07 20.22 -12.16
C LEU A 152 -20.11 20.59 -13.24
N PRO A 153 -21.40 20.69 -12.88
CA PRO A 153 -22.43 21.17 -13.79
C PRO A 153 -22.29 22.68 -14.04
N ALA A 154 -22.95 23.17 -15.10
CA ALA A 154 -23.01 24.61 -15.37
C ALA A 154 -23.51 25.37 -14.12
N GLY A 155 -22.88 26.49 -13.82
CA GLY A 155 -23.23 27.31 -12.66
C GLY A 155 -22.64 26.84 -11.33
N ILE A 156 -21.87 25.76 -11.31
CA ILE A 156 -21.07 25.36 -10.14
C ILE A 156 -19.59 25.54 -10.46
N THR A 157 -18.89 26.26 -9.62
CA THR A 157 -17.43 26.45 -9.70
C THR A 157 -16.73 25.94 -8.45
N SER A 158 -15.46 25.61 -8.57
CA SER A 158 -14.62 25.19 -7.46
C SER A 158 -13.25 25.84 -7.57
N THR A 159 -12.70 26.26 -6.45
CA THR A 159 -11.31 26.72 -6.38
C THR A 159 -10.42 25.53 -6.03
N PRO A 160 -9.48 25.15 -6.92
CA PRO A 160 -8.51 24.11 -6.61
C PRO A 160 -7.73 24.44 -5.33
N THR A 161 -7.38 23.41 -4.58
CA THR A 161 -6.60 23.55 -3.34
C THR A 161 -5.45 22.56 -3.32
N VAL A 162 -4.55 22.68 -2.33
CA VAL A 162 -3.40 21.79 -2.18
C VAL A 162 -3.37 21.24 -0.77
N ILE A 163 -3.32 19.92 -0.65
CA ILE A 163 -2.93 19.26 0.60
C ILE A 163 -1.40 19.33 0.67
N GLY A 164 -0.88 20.21 1.52
CA GLY A 164 0.56 20.46 1.64
C GLY A 164 1.38 19.23 2.03
N THR A 165 2.69 19.33 1.87
CA THR A 165 3.65 18.29 2.30
C THR A 165 3.41 17.91 3.76
N GLY A 166 3.29 16.61 4.03
CA GLY A 166 3.05 16.06 5.39
C GLY A 166 1.66 16.33 5.96
N ARG A 167 0.81 17.08 5.27
CA ARG A 167 -0.56 17.34 5.72
C ARG A 167 -1.49 16.22 5.27
N SER A 168 -2.55 15.98 6.05
CA SER A 168 -3.54 14.93 5.80
C SER A 168 -4.83 15.42 5.17
N ASN A 169 -5.07 16.75 5.10
CA ASN A 169 -6.31 17.29 4.55
C ASN A 169 -6.12 18.72 3.99
N ALA A 170 -7.12 19.12 3.20
CA ALA A 170 -7.36 20.51 2.81
C ALA A 170 -8.87 20.73 2.61
N VAL A 171 -9.29 21.97 2.58
CA VAL A 171 -10.68 22.36 2.32
C VAL A 171 -10.81 22.75 0.84
N LEU A 172 -11.79 22.13 0.17
CA LEU A 172 -12.20 22.47 -1.19
C LEU A 172 -13.52 23.20 -1.12
N THR A 173 -13.63 24.35 -1.80
CA THR A 173 -14.87 25.15 -1.84
C THR A 173 -15.58 24.99 -3.18
N LEU A 174 -16.90 24.94 -3.14
CA LEU A 174 -17.78 24.94 -4.31
C LEU A 174 -18.77 26.10 -4.18
N THR A 175 -18.93 26.85 -5.26
CA THR A 175 -19.83 28.01 -5.31
C THR A 175 -20.87 27.79 -6.40
N ALA A 176 -22.14 28.02 -6.05
CA ALA A 176 -23.27 27.95 -6.97
C ALA A 176 -23.69 29.36 -7.41
N ASP A 177 -23.74 29.62 -8.70
CA ASP A 177 -24.30 30.85 -9.26
C ASP A 177 -25.80 30.69 -9.60
N ALA A 178 -26.39 31.72 -10.23
CA ALA A 178 -27.78 31.71 -10.61
C ALA A 178 -28.17 30.62 -11.65
N LYS A 179 -27.19 30.06 -12.38
CA LYS A 179 -27.38 29.04 -13.41
C LYS A 179 -27.27 27.61 -12.85
N ALA A 180 -26.90 27.47 -11.56
CA ALA A 180 -26.81 26.19 -10.92
C ALA A 180 -28.10 25.40 -10.97
N PRO A 181 -28.08 24.08 -11.22
CA PRO A 181 -29.31 23.26 -11.31
C PRO A 181 -30.00 23.18 -9.96
N LYS A 182 -31.27 23.68 -9.94
CA LYS A 182 -32.11 23.70 -8.71
C LYS A 182 -32.81 22.37 -8.50
N GLY A 183 -32.84 21.89 -7.25
CA GLY A 183 -33.58 20.70 -6.86
C GLY A 183 -33.09 19.40 -7.51
N LYS A 184 -31.87 19.37 -8.04
CA LYS A 184 -31.26 18.18 -8.69
C LYS A 184 -30.06 17.70 -7.91
N ILE A 185 -29.90 16.40 -7.83
CA ILE A 185 -28.69 15.75 -7.34
C ILE A 185 -27.77 15.55 -8.54
N VAL A 186 -26.56 16.10 -8.47
CA VAL A 186 -25.55 15.99 -9.52
C VAL A 186 -24.31 15.33 -8.93
N PRO A 187 -23.84 14.20 -9.50
CA PRO A 187 -22.60 13.57 -9.05
C PRO A 187 -21.40 14.41 -9.46
N ILE A 188 -20.52 14.69 -8.51
CA ILE A 188 -19.21 15.31 -8.73
C ILE A 188 -18.12 14.39 -8.20
N ARG A 189 -16.91 14.54 -8.71
CA ARG A 189 -15.73 13.83 -8.18
C ARG A 189 -14.70 14.80 -7.66
N VAL A 190 -14.04 14.40 -6.57
CA VAL A 190 -12.80 15.05 -6.12
C VAL A 190 -11.63 14.27 -6.69
N ALA A 191 -10.79 14.92 -7.46
CA ALA A 191 -9.58 14.38 -8.05
C ALA A 191 -8.34 14.97 -7.39
N GLY A 192 -7.32 14.15 -7.18
CA GLY A 192 -6.02 14.57 -6.69
C GLY A 192 -4.92 14.20 -7.66
N THR A 193 -3.98 15.10 -7.85
CA THR A 193 -2.77 14.88 -8.67
C THR A 193 -1.52 15.21 -7.88
N ALA A 194 -0.45 14.42 -8.07
CA ALA A 194 0.84 14.66 -7.47
C ALA A 194 1.97 14.14 -8.36
N LYS A 195 3.15 14.76 -8.26
CA LYS A 195 4.37 14.23 -8.89
C LYS A 195 5.01 13.23 -7.92
N ILE A 196 5.01 11.96 -8.28
CA ILE A 196 5.56 10.88 -7.47
C ILE A 196 6.79 10.33 -8.19
N GLY A 197 7.98 10.62 -7.65
CA GLY A 197 9.25 10.20 -8.22
C GLY A 197 9.64 10.95 -9.51
N LYS A 198 10.88 10.74 -9.94
CA LYS A 198 11.28 10.93 -11.34
C LYS A 198 11.05 9.57 -12.01
N THR A 199 10.08 9.47 -12.89
CA THR A 199 10.09 8.43 -13.92
C THR A 199 11.09 8.93 -14.96
N ASP A 200 12.31 8.38 -14.95
CA ASP A 200 13.19 8.43 -16.11
C ASP A 200 12.69 7.38 -17.11
#